data_4ee93e284024db2c3f7c5ff7906c9f96
#
_entry.id   4ee93e284024db2c3f7c5ff7906c9f96
#
_cell.length_a   1.000
_cell.length_b   1.000
_cell.length_c   1.000
_cell.angle_alpha   90.00
_cell.angle_beta   90.00
_cell.angle_gamma   90.00
#
_symmetry.space_group_name_H-M   'P 1'
#
loop_
_entity.id
_entity.type
_entity.pdbx_description
1 polymer ?
#
loop_
_entity_poly.entity_id
_entity_poly.type
_entity_poly.pdbx_seq_one_letter_code
_entity_poly.pdbx_strand_id
1 'polypeptide(L)'
;MKRLLRIAGVVLIALASIAAVAGVTLYVVSERFIHRTYAVALEPPIDIPTDAASIAEGERLAHIRGCNGGCHGKKGVGGRVWDEGWLAGHAMAPDIAKVARTYSTAELARVIRRGVRANGESVQIMPSPMFYHLSDADLGRIIAFLRSTPVTDANAYAFNAGPMWRWQMAKGEWTAYPDDIAKMGARIAPADPADSLHYGEYLARTSCSECHGDDLAGHDGTPNLTVAAAYAPADFSKLMRTGVALGGRELELMSDVARTRFHYFTDSEIEALHAFLRHRAEAMGRASP
;
A
#
# COMPACT_ATOMS: atom_id res chain seq x y z
N MET A 1 -32.02 -36.82 36.31
CA MET A 1 -31.33 -36.98 35.00
C MET A 1 -32.07 -36.30 33.85
N LYS A 2 -33.31 -36.63 33.53
CA LYS A 2 -34.10 -36.06 32.41
C LYS A 2 -34.27 -34.51 32.49
N ARG A 3 -34.47 -33.93 33.68
CA ARG A 3 -34.60 -32.46 33.87
C ARG A 3 -33.31 -31.71 33.60
N LEU A 4 -32.15 -32.25 34.04
CA LEU A 4 -30.81 -31.67 33.79
C LEU A 4 -30.47 -31.71 32.29
N LEU A 5 -30.80 -32.82 31.60
CA LEU A 5 -30.60 -32.91 30.14
C LEU A 5 -31.45 -31.90 29.36
N ARG A 6 -32.69 -31.67 29.80
CA ARG A 6 -33.54 -30.61 29.17
C ARG A 6 -32.97 -29.21 29.38
N ILE A 7 -32.52 -28.91 30.61
CA ILE A 7 -31.90 -27.61 30.91
C ILE A 7 -30.62 -27.42 30.06
N ALA A 8 -29.76 -28.44 30.04
CA ALA A 8 -28.55 -28.40 29.21
C ALA A 8 -28.87 -28.21 27.73
N GLY A 9 -29.91 -28.88 27.20
CA GLY A 9 -30.37 -28.71 25.83
C GLY A 9 -30.83 -27.27 25.53
N VAL A 10 -31.64 -26.69 26.43
CA VAL A 10 -32.11 -25.29 26.27
C VAL A 10 -30.94 -24.31 26.32
N VAL A 11 -29.97 -24.49 27.24
CA VAL A 11 -28.79 -23.66 27.33
C VAL A 11 -27.94 -23.74 26.05
N LEU A 12 -27.73 -24.96 25.53
CA LEU A 12 -26.98 -25.13 24.27
C LEU A 12 -27.67 -24.46 23.07
N ILE A 13 -29.00 -24.59 22.98
CA ILE A 13 -29.77 -23.91 21.92
C ILE A 13 -29.67 -22.40 22.07
N ALA A 14 -29.78 -21.86 23.28
CA ALA A 14 -29.64 -20.43 23.54
C ALA A 14 -28.23 -19.92 23.16
N LEU A 15 -27.18 -20.62 23.55
CA LEU A 15 -25.80 -20.29 23.19
C LEU A 15 -25.56 -20.35 21.67
N ALA A 16 -26.07 -21.39 21.01
CA ALA A 16 -25.98 -21.53 19.55
C ALA A 16 -26.73 -20.38 18.84
N SER A 17 -27.90 -20.00 19.35
CA SER A 17 -28.67 -18.87 18.80
C SER A 17 -27.93 -17.55 18.97
N ILE A 18 -27.32 -17.29 20.13
CA ILE A 18 -26.51 -16.11 20.38
C ILE A 18 -25.32 -16.10 19.45
N ALA A 19 -24.60 -17.20 19.31
CA ALA A 19 -23.45 -17.29 18.40
C ALA A 19 -23.85 -17.06 16.93
N ALA A 20 -24.99 -17.61 16.51
CA ALA A 20 -25.51 -17.40 15.15
C ALA A 20 -25.85 -15.91 14.90
N VAL A 21 -26.55 -15.26 15.84
CA VAL A 21 -26.87 -13.84 15.75
C VAL A 21 -25.59 -12.99 15.72
N ALA A 22 -24.62 -13.27 16.58
CA ALA A 22 -23.34 -12.58 16.60
C ALA A 22 -22.58 -12.76 15.27
N GLY A 23 -22.55 -13.97 14.72
CA GLY A 23 -21.93 -14.26 13.43
C GLY A 23 -22.59 -13.54 12.27
N VAL A 24 -23.91 -13.54 12.21
CA VAL A 24 -24.67 -12.78 11.19
C VAL A 24 -24.43 -11.28 11.33
N THR A 25 -24.45 -10.76 12.55
CA THR A 25 -24.19 -9.34 12.80
C THR A 25 -22.79 -8.95 12.34
N LEU A 26 -21.78 -9.74 12.71
CA LEU A 26 -20.40 -9.54 12.29
C LEU A 26 -20.27 -9.55 10.77
N TYR A 27 -20.90 -10.51 10.11
CA TYR A 27 -20.93 -10.60 8.65
C TYR A 27 -21.55 -9.35 8.02
N VAL A 28 -22.76 -8.97 8.44
CA VAL A 28 -23.47 -7.81 7.88
C VAL A 28 -22.71 -6.51 8.09
N VAL A 29 -22.13 -6.29 9.27
CA VAL A 29 -21.35 -5.08 9.57
C VAL A 29 -20.10 -5.02 8.68
N SER A 30 -19.37 -6.12 8.58
CA SER A 30 -18.16 -6.17 7.75
C SER A 30 -18.46 -6.08 6.25
N GLU A 31 -19.54 -6.67 5.75
CA GLU A 31 -19.97 -6.51 4.34
C GLU A 31 -20.33 -5.06 4.03
N ARG A 32 -21.04 -4.36 4.94
CA ARG A 32 -21.32 -2.93 4.79
C ARG A 32 -20.04 -2.09 4.76
N PHE A 33 -19.03 -2.48 5.51
CA PHE A 33 -17.73 -1.82 5.48
C PHE A 33 -17.01 -2.08 4.15
N ILE A 34 -16.90 -3.34 3.71
CA ILE A 34 -16.20 -3.76 2.49
C ILE A 34 -16.80 -3.09 1.24
N HIS A 35 -18.14 -3.05 1.17
CA HIS A 35 -18.89 -2.54 0.02
C HIS A 35 -19.35 -1.08 0.18
N ARG A 36 -18.82 -0.38 1.18
CA ARG A 36 -19.10 1.05 1.35
C ARG A 36 -18.56 1.83 0.14
N THR A 37 -19.40 2.69 -0.41
CA THR A 37 -19.02 3.57 -1.51
C THR A 37 -18.63 4.96 -1.01
N TYR A 38 -17.70 5.59 -1.74
CA TYR A 38 -17.10 6.86 -1.41
C TYR A 38 -17.30 7.85 -2.55
N ALA A 39 -17.88 9.01 -2.23
CA ALA A 39 -18.07 10.10 -3.17
C ALA A 39 -16.79 10.94 -3.33
N VAL A 40 -15.75 10.31 -3.86
CA VAL A 40 -14.49 11.01 -4.17
C VAL A 40 -14.50 11.44 -5.62
N ALA A 41 -14.30 12.74 -5.86
CA ALA A 41 -14.25 13.30 -7.20
C ALA A 41 -13.13 12.65 -8.04
N LEU A 42 -13.34 12.61 -9.35
CA LEU A 42 -12.28 12.22 -10.28
C LEU A 42 -11.14 13.23 -10.21
N GLU A 43 -9.91 12.73 -10.35
CA GLU A 43 -8.74 13.58 -10.44
C GLU A 43 -8.75 14.37 -11.78
N PRO A 44 -8.14 15.56 -11.83
CA PRO A 44 -7.94 16.27 -13.09
C PRO A 44 -7.23 15.39 -14.13
N PRO A 45 -7.38 15.66 -15.41
CA PRO A 45 -6.66 14.95 -16.46
C PRO A 45 -5.14 15.02 -16.25
N ILE A 46 -4.49 13.87 -16.34
CA ILE A 46 -3.04 13.73 -16.26
C ILE A 46 -2.50 13.47 -17.66
N ASP A 47 -1.39 14.09 -18.01
CA ASP A 47 -0.70 13.82 -19.26
C ASP A 47 -0.07 12.42 -19.24
N ILE A 48 -0.33 11.65 -20.29
CA ILE A 48 0.17 10.29 -20.45
C ILE A 48 1.19 10.28 -21.60
N PRO A 49 2.47 10.23 -21.29
CA PRO A 49 3.50 10.21 -22.31
C PRO A 49 3.44 8.93 -23.15
N THR A 50 3.83 9.03 -24.43
CA THR A 50 3.79 7.92 -25.38
C THR A 50 5.17 7.51 -25.88
N ASP A 51 6.20 8.25 -25.52
CA ASP A 51 7.58 7.98 -25.94
C ASP A 51 8.18 6.81 -25.13
N ALA A 52 9.11 6.10 -25.76
CA ALA A 52 9.70 4.89 -25.19
C ALA A 52 10.50 5.15 -23.91
N ALA A 53 11.15 6.32 -23.78
CA ALA A 53 11.94 6.64 -22.60
C ALA A 53 11.03 6.87 -21.37
N SER A 54 9.93 7.58 -21.54
CA SER A 54 8.91 7.79 -20.50
C SER A 54 8.23 6.48 -20.09
N ILE A 55 7.96 5.56 -21.03
CA ILE A 55 7.39 4.25 -20.73
C ILE A 55 8.38 3.41 -19.93
N ALA A 56 9.66 3.38 -20.31
CA ALA A 56 10.70 2.66 -19.57
C ALA A 56 10.91 3.22 -18.16
N GLU A 57 10.86 4.55 -18.01
CA GLU A 57 10.88 5.19 -16.69
C GLU A 57 9.63 4.83 -15.87
N GLY A 58 8.46 4.75 -16.49
CA GLY A 58 7.22 4.27 -15.87
C GLY A 58 7.33 2.84 -15.36
N GLU A 59 8.02 1.96 -16.09
CA GLU A 59 8.31 0.59 -15.64
C GLU A 59 9.19 0.58 -14.39
N ARG A 60 10.28 1.36 -14.39
CA ARG A 60 11.19 1.52 -13.26
C ARG A 60 10.45 2.04 -12.02
N LEU A 61 9.66 3.08 -12.18
CA LEU A 61 8.83 3.66 -11.13
C LEU A 61 7.79 2.67 -10.60
N ALA A 62 7.18 1.85 -11.47
CA ALA A 62 6.24 0.81 -11.09
C ALA A 62 6.91 -0.32 -10.28
N HIS A 63 8.18 -0.64 -10.57
CA HIS A 63 8.96 -1.57 -9.75
C HIS A 63 9.22 -1.02 -8.35
N ILE A 64 9.72 0.20 -8.23
CA ILE A 64 10.01 0.84 -6.93
C ILE A 64 8.78 0.84 -6.03
N ARG A 65 7.59 1.07 -6.60
CA ARG A 65 6.32 1.19 -5.86
C ARG A 65 5.55 -0.13 -5.73
N GLY A 66 6.13 -1.24 -6.15
CA GLY A 66 5.55 -2.58 -6.01
C GLY A 66 4.39 -2.89 -6.96
N CYS A 67 4.12 -2.04 -7.95
CA CYS A 67 3.11 -2.32 -8.98
C CYS A 67 3.54 -3.47 -9.89
N ASN A 68 4.83 -3.52 -10.28
CA ASN A 68 5.42 -4.58 -11.09
C ASN A 68 6.43 -5.36 -10.24
N GLY A 69 6.28 -6.68 -10.17
CA GLY A 69 7.14 -7.54 -9.35
C GLY A 69 6.75 -7.64 -7.88
N GLY A 70 5.84 -6.78 -7.40
CA GLY A 70 5.25 -6.84 -6.06
C GLY A 70 3.86 -7.46 -6.06
N CYS A 71 2.89 -6.77 -5.45
CA CYS A 71 1.52 -7.27 -5.28
C CYS A 71 0.83 -7.69 -6.57
N HIS A 72 1.11 -7.01 -7.68
CA HIS A 72 0.55 -7.39 -8.98
C HIS A 72 1.41 -8.40 -9.76
N GLY A 73 2.38 -9.03 -9.11
CA GLY A 73 3.21 -10.06 -9.71
C GLY A 73 4.11 -9.57 -10.84
N LYS A 74 4.88 -10.48 -11.42
CA LYS A 74 5.75 -10.18 -12.58
C LYS A 74 4.88 -9.78 -13.77
N LYS A 75 5.24 -8.71 -14.45
CA LYS A 75 4.52 -8.15 -15.61
C LYS A 75 3.09 -7.69 -15.29
N GLY A 76 2.76 -7.45 -14.02
CA GLY A 76 1.46 -6.92 -13.64
C GLY A 76 0.27 -7.85 -13.85
N VAL A 77 0.48 -9.16 -14.00
CA VAL A 77 -0.58 -10.14 -14.28
C VAL A 77 -1.55 -10.36 -13.12
N GLY A 78 -1.26 -9.78 -11.96
CA GLY A 78 -2.02 -10.00 -10.74
C GLY A 78 -1.69 -11.33 -10.08
N GLY A 79 -2.49 -11.70 -9.11
CA GLY A 79 -2.37 -12.96 -8.38
C GLY A 79 -2.75 -12.84 -6.92
N ARG A 80 -2.48 -13.88 -6.17
CA ARG A 80 -2.72 -13.92 -4.74
C ARG A 80 -1.68 -13.07 -4.03
N VAL A 81 -2.12 -12.01 -3.38
CA VAL A 81 -1.26 -11.06 -2.65
C VAL A 81 -1.15 -11.48 -1.18
N TRP A 82 -2.25 -11.95 -0.63
CA TRP A 82 -2.38 -12.30 0.78
C TRP A 82 -3.22 -13.55 0.92
N ASP A 83 -2.73 -14.51 1.67
CA ASP A 83 -3.46 -15.73 2.01
C ASP A 83 -3.07 -16.20 3.41
N GLU A 84 -3.94 -15.92 4.36
CA GLU A 84 -3.80 -16.36 5.75
C GLU A 84 -4.85 -17.43 6.12
N GLY A 85 -5.31 -18.14 5.11
CA GLY A 85 -6.28 -19.22 5.23
C GLY A 85 -7.70 -18.76 5.58
N TRP A 86 -8.55 -19.71 5.97
CA TRP A 86 -9.98 -19.44 6.20
C TRP A 86 -10.26 -18.49 7.37
N LEU A 87 -9.35 -18.43 8.35
CA LEU A 87 -9.55 -17.62 9.56
C LEU A 87 -9.40 -16.13 9.27
N ALA A 88 -8.35 -15.75 8.58
CA ALA A 88 -8.11 -14.34 8.21
C ALA A 88 -8.73 -13.99 6.87
N GLY A 89 -8.48 -14.80 5.84
CA GLY A 89 -8.98 -14.58 4.50
C GLY A 89 -7.88 -14.50 3.45
N HIS A 90 -8.24 -14.08 2.24
CA HIS A 90 -7.30 -13.91 1.15
C HIS A 90 -7.67 -12.71 0.26
N ALA A 91 -6.67 -12.14 -0.40
CA ALA A 91 -6.82 -11.06 -1.35
C ALA A 91 -6.10 -11.37 -2.67
N MET A 92 -6.74 -10.99 -3.77
CA MET A 92 -6.22 -11.13 -5.13
C MET A 92 -6.03 -9.75 -5.75
N ALA A 93 -4.82 -9.47 -6.24
CA ALA A 93 -4.57 -8.32 -7.09
C ALA A 93 -5.00 -8.62 -8.53
N PRO A 94 -5.63 -7.67 -9.24
CA PRO A 94 -6.03 -7.86 -10.62
C PRO A 94 -4.83 -7.79 -11.59
N ASP A 95 -5.03 -8.27 -12.81
CA ASP A 95 -4.20 -7.89 -13.95
C ASP A 95 -4.31 -6.37 -14.17
N ILE A 96 -3.22 -5.65 -13.83
CA ILE A 96 -3.22 -4.18 -13.87
C ILE A 96 -3.19 -3.63 -15.31
N ALA A 97 -2.66 -4.37 -16.27
CA ALA A 97 -2.72 -3.98 -17.67
C ALA A 97 -4.17 -3.96 -18.20
N LYS A 98 -5.00 -4.92 -17.77
CA LYS A 98 -6.43 -4.93 -18.05
C LYS A 98 -7.14 -3.75 -17.39
N VAL A 99 -6.89 -3.53 -16.08
CA VAL A 99 -7.48 -2.40 -15.36
C VAL A 99 -7.09 -1.07 -16.01
N ALA A 100 -5.81 -0.89 -16.36
CA ALA A 100 -5.30 0.33 -16.98
C ALA A 100 -5.93 0.65 -18.36
N ARG A 101 -6.41 -0.37 -19.07
CA ARG A 101 -7.13 -0.19 -20.35
C ARG A 101 -8.63 -0.03 -20.18
N THR A 102 -9.18 -0.53 -19.08
CA THR A 102 -10.64 -0.47 -18.82
C THR A 102 -11.03 0.86 -18.17
N TYR A 103 -10.16 1.39 -17.28
CA TYR A 103 -10.40 2.63 -16.55
C TYR A 103 -9.94 3.83 -17.38
N SER A 104 -10.68 4.93 -17.29
CA SER A 104 -10.18 6.24 -17.73
C SER A 104 -8.95 6.65 -16.93
N THR A 105 -8.18 7.61 -17.44
CA THR A 105 -7.01 8.15 -16.72
C THR A 105 -7.39 8.73 -15.36
N ALA A 106 -8.52 9.44 -15.29
CA ALA A 106 -9.04 10.04 -14.06
C ALA A 106 -9.46 8.97 -13.02
N GLU A 107 -10.06 7.86 -13.46
CA GLU A 107 -10.38 6.72 -12.58
C GLU A 107 -9.13 6.00 -12.10
N LEU A 108 -8.10 5.84 -12.96
CA LEU A 108 -6.81 5.28 -12.56
C LEU A 108 -6.13 6.17 -11.51
N ALA A 109 -6.10 7.48 -11.72
CA ALA A 109 -5.55 8.41 -10.75
C ALA A 109 -6.31 8.33 -9.42
N ARG A 110 -7.65 8.27 -9.46
CA ARG A 110 -8.48 8.13 -8.27
C ARG A 110 -8.23 6.81 -7.53
N VAL A 111 -8.18 5.67 -8.23
CA VAL A 111 -7.96 4.38 -7.56
C VAL A 111 -6.56 4.29 -6.98
N ILE A 112 -5.54 4.79 -7.66
CA ILE A 112 -4.16 4.75 -7.18
C ILE A 112 -3.98 5.70 -6.00
N ARG A 113 -4.36 6.97 -6.13
CA ARG A 113 -4.11 8.01 -5.11
C ARG A 113 -5.15 8.09 -4.00
N ARG A 114 -6.38 7.66 -4.25
CA ARG A 114 -7.49 7.82 -3.32
C ARG A 114 -8.08 6.49 -2.84
N GLY A 115 -7.61 5.39 -3.39
CA GLY A 115 -8.09 4.07 -3.03
C GLY A 115 -9.54 3.79 -3.42
N VAL A 116 -10.13 4.53 -4.37
CA VAL A 116 -11.53 4.39 -4.78
C VAL A 116 -11.62 3.82 -6.19
N ARG A 117 -12.19 2.63 -6.32
CA ARG A 117 -12.40 1.90 -7.59
C ARG A 117 -13.45 2.61 -8.47
N ALA A 118 -13.60 2.17 -9.72
CA ALA A 118 -14.60 2.73 -10.65
C ALA A 118 -16.03 2.64 -10.10
N ASN A 119 -16.36 1.56 -9.39
CA ASN A 119 -17.67 1.34 -8.76
C ASN A 119 -17.89 2.15 -7.47
N GLY A 120 -16.93 2.97 -7.06
CA GLY A 120 -16.99 3.79 -5.85
C GLY A 120 -16.56 3.09 -4.56
N GLU A 121 -16.30 1.79 -4.57
CA GLU A 121 -15.84 1.07 -3.38
C GLU A 121 -14.34 1.28 -3.12
N SER A 122 -13.93 1.14 -1.87
CA SER A 122 -12.51 1.15 -1.51
C SER A 122 -11.76 -0.06 -2.04
N VAL A 123 -10.50 0.12 -2.41
CA VAL A 123 -9.53 -0.97 -2.40
C VAL A 123 -9.23 -1.34 -0.94
N GLN A 124 -8.93 -2.63 -0.68
CA GLN A 124 -8.76 -3.09 0.70
C GLN A 124 -7.29 -3.34 1.08
N ILE A 125 -6.45 -3.66 0.11
CA ILE A 125 -5.05 -4.06 0.36
C ILE A 125 -4.05 -3.14 -0.36
N MET A 126 -4.40 -2.56 -1.53
CA MET A 126 -3.49 -1.68 -2.25
C MET A 126 -3.20 -0.42 -1.42
N PRO A 127 -1.94 -0.10 -1.08
CA PRO A 127 -1.60 0.96 -0.13
C PRO A 127 -1.73 2.36 -0.74
N SER A 128 -2.94 2.77 -1.08
CA SER A 128 -3.23 4.07 -1.71
C SER A 128 -2.74 5.28 -0.91
N PRO A 129 -2.69 5.27 0.45
CA PRO A 129 -2.07 6.36 1.20
C PRO A 129 -0.62 6.63 0.78
N MET A 130 0.19 5.59 0.54
CA MET A 130 1.56 5.75 0.01
C MET A 130 1.57 6.45 -1.36
N PHE A 131 0.57 6.16 -2.21
CA PHE A 131 0.50 6.74 -3.57
C PHE A 131 -0.18 8.11 -3.62
N TYR A 132 -0.75 8.59 -2.50
CA TYR A 132 -1.45 9.86 -2.43
C TYR A 132 -0.58 11.03 -2.93
N HIS A 133 0.70 11.03 -2.58
CA HIS A 133 1.65 12.08 -2.95
C HIS A 133 2.29 11.91 -4.34
N LEU A 134 2.01 10.84 -5.11
CA LEU A 134 2.59 10.67 -6.45
C LEU A 134 2.36 11.91 -7.31
N SER A 135 3.42 12.41 -7.95
CA SER A 135 3.32 13.52 -8.90
C SER A 135 2.51 13.12 -10.13
N ASP A 136 1.95 14.10 -10.83
CA ASP A 136 1.20 13.81 -12.07
C ASP A 136 2.13 13.26 -13.15
N ALA A 137 3.39 13.74 -13.20
CA ALA A 137 4.39 13.24 -14.13
C ALA A 137 4.73 11.77 -13.90
N ASP A 138 5.00 11.37 -12.64
CA ASP A 138 5.33 9.98 -12.32
C ASP A 138 4.13 9.06 -12.50
N LEU A 139 2.95 9.49 -12.07
CA LEU A 139 1.72 8.73 -12.27
C LEU A 139 1.40 8.57 -13.76
N GLY A 140 1.61 9.60 -14.57
CA GLY A 140 1.45 9.56 -16.02
C GLY A 140 2.36 8.52 -16.67
N ARG A 141 3.65 8.50 -16.29
CA ARG A 141 4.63 7.50 -16.76
C ARG A 141 4.25 6.09 -16.33
N ILE A 142 3.85 5.90 -15.07
CA ILE A 142 3.38 4.59 -14.58
C ILE A 142 2.15 4.13 -15.39
N ILE A 143 1.17 4.98 -15.61
CA ILE A 143 -0.03 4.63 -16.42
C ILE A 143 0.36 4.32 -17.87
N ALA A 144 1.31 5.06 -18.46
CA ALA A 144 1.82 4.75 -19.80
C ALA A 144 2.42 3.35 -19.87
N PHE A 145 3.26 2.99 -18.91
CA PHE A 145 3.81 1.64 -18.79
C PHE A 145 2.71 0.59 -18.64
N LEU A 146 1.77 0.77 -17.71
CA LEU A 146 0.69 -0.19 -17.48
C LEU A 146 -0.15 -0.43 -18.73
N ARG A 147 -0.42 0.61 -19.52
CA ARG A 147 -1.13 0.53 -20.80
C ARG A 147 -0.33 -0.13 -21.92
N SER A 148 1.00 -0.07 -21.87
CA SER A 148 1.89 -0.75 -22.81
C SER A 148 2.03 -2.25 -22.54
N THR A 149 1.82 -2.66 -21.28
CA THR A 149 1.97 -4.06 -20.84
C THR A 149 0.88 -4.95 -21.47
N PRO A 150 1.21 -6.16 -21.97
CA PRO A 150 0.20 -7.08 -22.49
C PRO A 150 -0.82 -7.51 -21.45
N VAL A 151 -2.10 -7.54 -21.81
CA VAL A 151 -3.17 -8.10 -20.99
C VAL A 151 -3.11 -9.61 -21.01
N THR A 152 -3.22 -10.25 -19.86
CA THR A 152 -3.19 -11.72 -19.74
C THR A 152 -4.54 -12.30 -19.32
N ASP A 153 -5.46 -11.49 -18.81
CA ASP A 153 -6.74 -11.92 -18.21
C ASP A 153 -6.58 -12.96 -17.09
N ALA A 154 -5.37 -13.08 -16.51
CA ALA A 154 -5.04 -14.14 -15.60
C ALA A 154 -5.78 -14.01 -14.25
N ASN A 155 -5.95 -12.78 -13.75
CA ASN A 155 -6.48 -12.54 -12.43
C ASN A 155 -7.42 -11.33 -12.37
N ALA A 156 -8.49 -11.46 -11.58
CA ALA A 156 -9.39 -10.38 -11.22
C ALA A 156 -9.17 -9.94 -9.76
N TYR A 157 -9.57 -8.73 -9.43
CA TYR A 157 -9.61 -8.29 -8.05
C TYR A 157 -10.59 -9.16 -7.24
N ALA A 158 -10.13 -9.63 -6.08
CA ALA A 158 -10.99 -10.26 -5.09
C ALA A 158 -10.48 -9.92 -3.69
N PHE A 159 -11.41 -9.76 -2.77
CA PHE A 159 -11.14 -9.60 -1.36
C PHE A 159 -12.13 -10.45 -0.56
N ASN A 160 -11.63 -11.47 0.10
CA ASN A 160 -12.43 -12.43 0.86
C ASN A 160 -11.99 -12.41 2.31
N ALA A 161 -12.67 -11.61 3.13
CA ALA A 161 -12.38 -11.49 4.54
C ALA A 161 -12.88 -12.73 5.31
N GLY A 162 -11.96 -13.37 6.03
CA GLY A 162 -12.28 -14.40 7.01
C GLY A 162 -12.78 -13.80 8.34
N PRO A 163 -13.16 -14.64 9.31
CA PRO A 163 -13.70 -14.17 10.60
C PRO A 163 -12.82 -13.17 11.34
N MET A 164 -11.48 -13.33 11.28
CA MET A 164 -10.54 -12.45 11.96
C MET A 164 -10.53 -11.04 11.36
N TRP A 165 -10.42 -10.91 10.05
CA TRP A 165 -10.47 -9.59 9.39
C TRP A 165 -11.83 -8.93 9.57
N ARG A 166 -12.93 -9.70 9.51
CA ARG A 166 -14.27 -9.20 9.78
C ARG A 166 -14.41 -8.65 11.21
N TRP A 167 -13.79 -9.31 12.16
CA TRP A 167 -13.74 -8.85 13.55
C TRP A 167 -12.96 -7.54 13.70
N GLN A 168 -11.80 -7.41 13.05
CA GLN A 168 -11.01 -6.17 13.04
C GLN A 168 -11.80 -5.01 12.42
N MET A 169 -12.51 -5.26 11.30
CA MET A 169 -13.41 -4.27 10.70
C MET A 169 -14.53 -3.84 11.63
N ALA A 170 -15.18 -4.79 12.30
CA ALA A 170 -16.27 -4.50 13.22
C ALA A 170 -15.81 -3.74 14.47
N LYS A 171 -14.56 -3.92 14.90
CA LYS A 171 -13.93 -3.16 16.00
C LYS A 171 -13.40 -1.79 15.56
N GLY A 172 -13.35 -1.49 14.26
CA GLY A 172 -12.73 -0.29 13.74
C GLY A 172 -11.19 -0.31 13.74
N GLU A 173 -10.59 -1.48 13.88
CA GLU A 173 -9.12 -1.67 13.75
C GLU A 173 -8.67 -1.74 12.29
N TRP A 174 -9.58 -2.00 11.38
CA TRP A 174 -9.35 -1.93 9.94
C TRP A 174 -10.02 -0.66 9.40
N THR A 175 -9.22 0.28 8.92
CA THR A 175 -9.70 1.52 8.31
C THR A 175 -9.74 1.41 6.80
N ALA A 176 -10.62 2.15 6.17
CA ALA A 176 -10.65 2.21 4.71
C ALA A 176 -9.74 3.33 4.22
N TYR A 177 -8.92 3.06 3.23
CA TYR A 177 -7.96 4.03 2.71
C TYR A 177 -8.54 5.39 2.31
N PRO A 178 -9.74 5.51 1.72
CA PRO A 178 -10.32 6.82 1.48
C PRO A 178 -10.57 7.64 2.75
N ASP A 179 -10.92 7.00 3.86
CA ASP A 179 -11.10 7.67 5.16
C ASP A 179 -9.77 8.13 5.75
N ASP A 180 -8.69 7.34 5.56
CA ASP A 180 -7.34 7.71 6.02
C ASP A 180 -6.76 8.83 5.16
N ILE A 181 -6.89 8.73 3.84
CA ILE A 181 -6.43 9.78 2.92
C ILE A 181 -7.18 11.11 3.14
N ALA A 182 -8.46 11.06 3.54
CA ALA A 182 -9.21 12.28 3.86
C ALA A 182 -8.66 13.02 5.09
N LYS A 183 -7.91 12.35 5.96
CA LYS A 183 -7.23 12.93 7.14
C LYS A 183 -5.81 13.44 6.81
N MET A 184 -5.24 12.99 5.69
CA MET A 184 -3.94 13.45 5.24
C MET A 184 -4.01 14.92 4.84
N GLY A 185 -2.94 15.66 5.04
CA GLY A 185 -2.82 17.05 4.60
C GLY A 185 -2.82 17.19 3.08
N ALA A 186 -2.49 18.37 2.60
CA ALA A 186 -2.31 18.60 1.18
C ALA A 186 -1.22 17.67 0.61
N ARG A 187 -1.38 17.28 -0.66
CA ARG A 187 -0.32 16.55 -1.36
C ARG A 187 0.94 17.42 -1.38
N ILE A 188 2.09 16.79 -1.16
CA ILE A 188 3.37 17.49 -1.35
C ILE A 188 3.46 17.98 -2.81
N ALA A 189 4.05 19.16 -2.99
CA ALA A 189 4.25 19.70 -4.32
C ALA A 189 5.12 18.76 -5.18
N PRO A 190 5.01 18.80 -6.51
CA PRO A 190 5.93 18.07 -7.37
C PRO A 190 7.37 18.42 -6.99
N ALA A 191 8.18 17.39 -6.70
CA ALA A 191 9.55 17.58 -6.25
C ALA A 191 10.47 17.75 -7.46
N ASP A 192 11.29 18.81 -7.45
CA ASP A 192 12.39 18.98 -8.38
C ASP A 192 13.58 18.12 -7.92
N PRO A 193 14.11 17.22 -8.76
CA PRO A 193 15.32 16.46 -8.43
C PRO A 193 16.54 17.30 -8.05
N ALA A 194 16.59 18.58 -8.47
CA ALA A 194 17.63 19.51 -8.08
C ALA A 194 17.52 19.97 -6.61
N ASP A 195 16.33 19.96 -6.04
CA ASP A 195 16.10 20.14 -4.59
C ASP A 195 16.15 18.78 -3.88
N SER A 196 17.34 18.35 -3.52
CA SER A 196 17.58 17.01 -2.98
C SER A 196 16.79 16.69 -1.70
N LEU A 197 16.53 17.69 -0.84
CA LEU A 197 15.76 17.44 0.40
C LEU A 197 14.28 17.25 0.11
N HIS A 198 13.68 18.11 -0.71
CA HIS A 198 12.28 18.00 -1.08
C HIS A 198 12.05 16.74 -1.94
N TYR A 199 12.97 16.45 -2.86
CA TYR A 199 12.89 15.23 -3.66
C TYR A 199 13.06 13.97 -2.81
N GLY A 200 13.96 13.98 -1.82
CA GLY A 200 14.12 12.91 -0.84
C GLY A 200 12.86 12.68 0.01
N GLU A 201 12.17 13.75 0.42
CA GLU A 201 10.87 13.64 1.09
C GLU A 201 9.83 12.97 0.18
N TYR A 202 9.74 13.41 -1.06
CA TYR A 202 8.84 12.80 -2.06
C TYR A 202 9.09 11.30 -2.22
N LEU A 203 10.36 10.90 -2.37
CA LEU A 203 10.74 9.49 -2.49
C LEU A 203 10.37 8.70 -1.23
N ALA A 204 10.64 9.25 -0.04
CA ALA A 204 10.30 8.60 1.23
C ALA A 204 8.78 8.38 1.37
N ARG A 205 7.98 9.40 1.13
CA ARG A 205 6.52 9.30 1.25
C ARG A 205 5.90 8.39 0.21
N THR A 206 6.44 8.36 -1.01
CA THR A 206 5.86 7.55 -2.10
C THR A 206 6.45 6.14 -2.24
N SER A 207 7.36 5.74 -1.34
CA SER A 207 8.01 4.42 -1.41
C SER A 207 8.20 3.73 -0.06
N CYS A 208 8.25 4.49 1.05
CA CYS A 208 8.55 3.93 2.38
C CYS A 208 7.33 3.97 3.32
N SER A 209 6.37 4.86 3.08
CA SER A 209 5.26 5.11 4.01
C SER A 209 4.29 3.93 4.15
N GLU A 210 4.27 2.97 3.21
CA GLU A 210 3.48 1.73 3.33
C GLU A 210 3.77 1.00 4.65
N CYS A 211 5.04 0.92 5.02
CA CYS A 211 5.49 0.21 6.21
C CYS A 211 5.86 1.15 7.36
N HIS A 212 6.38 2.35 7.04
CA HIS A 212 6.90 3.28 8.05
C HIS A 212 5.91 4.39 8.46
N GLY A 213 4.67 4.34 7.96
CA GLY A 213 3.65 5.36 8.21
C GLY A 213 3.84 6.62 7.36
N ASP A 214 2.77 7.40 7.19
CA ASP A 214 2.83 8.64 6.40
C ASP A 214 3.77 9.69 7.02
N ASP A 215 3.86 9.70 8.33
CA ASP A 215 4.80 10.52 9.09
C ASP A 215 6.21 9.93 9.18
N LEU A 216 6.45 8.75 8.63
CA LEU A 216 7.72 8.02 8.67
C LEU A 216 8.23 7.72 10.10
N ALA A 217 7.34 7.76 11.07
CA ALA A 217 7.65 7.50 12.48
C ALA A 217 7.72 6.01 12.82
N GLY A 218 7.24 5.16 11.91
CA GLY A 218 7.11 3.73 12.14
C GLY A 218 5.89 3.38 12.97
N HIS A 219 5.70 2.11 13.20
CA HIS A 219 4.65 1.53 14.05
C HIS A 219 5.10 0.15 14.51
N ASP A 220 4.25 -0.63 15.14
CA ASP A 220 4.57 -1.95 15.71
C ASP A 220 5.47 -2.81 14.82
N GLY A 221 6.70 -3.05 15.29
CA GLY A 221 7.70 -3.83 14.57
C GLY A 221 8.45 -3.09 13.44
N THR A 222 8.01 -1.90 13.05
CA THR A 222 8.63 -1.10 12.00
C THR A 222 9.29 0.16 12.61
N PRO A 223 10.60 0.39 12.44
CA PRO A 223 11.27 1.49 13.11
C PRO A 223 10.94 2.85 12.48
N ASN A 224 11.11 3.92 13.28
CA ASN A 224 11.16 5.28 12.77
C ASN A 224 12.34 5.43 11.80
N LEU A 225 12.12 6.05 10.64
CA LEU A 225 13.16 6.21 9.62
C LEU A 225 14.31 7.14 10.02
N THR A 226 14.26 7.78 11.18
CA THR A 226 15.43 8.47 11.76
C THR A 226 16.61 7.52 11.98
N VAL A 227 16.39 6.21 12.07
CA VAL A 227 17.48 5.20 12.14
C VAL A 227 18.42 5.26 10.92
N ALA A 228 17.96 5.79 9.78
CA ALA A 228 18.78 5.95 8.59
C ALA A 228 19.95 6.93 8.80
N ALA A 229 19.84 7.85 9.77
CA ALA A 229 20.93 8.77 10.12
C ALA A 229 22.16 8.08 10.69
N ALA A 230 22.03 6.85 11.20
CA ALA A 230 23.15 6.05 11.69
C ALA A 230 24.00 5.43 10.56
N TYR A 231 23.51 5.46 9.33
CA TYR A 231 24.21 4.90 8.18
C TYR A 231 25.13 5.95 7.54
N ALA A 232 26.36 5.57 7.22
CA ALA A 232 27.16 6.31 6.25
C ALA A 232 26.52 6.21 4.86
N PRO A 233 26.72 7.18 3.95
CA PRO A 233 26.10 7.15 2.60
C PRO A 233 26.30 5.83 1.85
N ALA A 234 27.51 5.27 1.89
CA ALA A 234 27.83 4.00 1.22
C ALA A 234 27.07 2.81 1.84
N ASP A 235 26.91 2.79 3.17
CA ASP A 235 26.18 1.72 3.86
C ASP A 235 24.68 1.81 3.61
N PHE A 236 24.12 3.03 3.53
CA PHE A 236 22.73 3.23 3.17
C PHE A 236 22.47 2.78 1.72
N SER A 237 23.34 3.18 0.79
CA SER A 237 23.26 2.72 -0.60
C SER A 237 23.36 1.19 -0.69
N LYS A 238 24.27 0.56 0.06
CA LYS A 238 24.37 -0.89 0.13
C LYS A 238 23.08 -1.54 0.62
N LEU A 239 22.45 -1.00 1.69
CA LEU A 239 21.15 -1.49 2.16
C LEU A 239 20.08 -1.40 1.05
N MET A 240 19.96 -0.25 0.39
CA MET A 240 18.98 -0.05 -0.68
C MET A 240 19.20 -0.98 -1.89
N ARG A 241 20.46 -1.29 -2.22
CA ARG A 241 20.82 -2.13 -3.38
C ARG A 241 20.73 -3.62 -3.09
N THR A 242 21.14 -4.04 -1.90
CA THR A 242 21.39 -5.47 -1.60
C THR A 242 20.53 -6.03 -0.47
N GLY A 243 19.85 -5.18 0.28
CA GLY A 243 19.11 -5.56 1.47
C GLY A 243 19.99 -5.86 2.68
N VAL A 244 21.30 -5.63 2.60
CA VAL A 244 22.23 -5.93 3.69
C VAL A 244 22.47 -4.68 4.55
N ALA A 245 22.04 -4.74 5.81
CA ALA A 245 22.16 -3.65 6.76
C ALA A 245 23.54 -3.58 7.41
N LEU A 246 23.75 -2.56 8.27
CA LEU A 246 24.96 -2.40 9.07
C LEU A 246 25.30 -3.69 9.83
N GLY A 247 26.57 -4.05 9.84
CA GLY A 247 27.06 -5.28 10.47
C GLY A 247 26.72 -6.56 9.69
N GLY A 248 26.33 -6.45 8.40
CA GLY A 248 26.02 -7.60 7.55
C GLY A 248 24.68 -8.27 7.87
N ARG A 249 23.77 -7.57 8.56
CA ARG A 249 22.50 -8.14 9.02
C ARG A 249 21.45 -8.16 7.91
N GLU A 250 20.61 -9.18 7.93
CA GLU A 250 19.33 -9.24 7.20
C GLU A 250 18.23 -8.60 8.06
N LEU A 251 17.37 -7.82 7.43
CA LEU A 251 16.25 -7.11 8.07
C LEU A 251 14.89 -7.66 7.59
N GLU A 252 14.79 -8.97 7.43
CA GLU A 252 13.56 -9.66 7.02
C GLU A 252 12.89 -8.98 5.82
N LEU A 253 11.65 -8.48 6.02
CA LEU A 253 10.87 -7.83 4.97
C LEU A 253 11.60 -6.65 4.32
N MET A 254 12.30 -5.81 5.10
CA MET A 254 13.03 -4.66 4.53
C MET A 254 14.14 -5.10 3.58
N SER A 255 14.83 -6.20 3.89
CA SER A 255 15.87 -6.78 3.01
C SER A 255 15.26 -7.27 1.70
N ASP A 256 14.11 -7.92 1.75
CA ASP A 256 13.40 -8.39 0.56
C ASP A 256 12.88 -7.23 -0.29
N VAL A 257 12.30 -6.20 0.33
CA VAL A 257 11.86 -4.97 -0.36
C VAL A 257 13.04 -4.27 -1.04
N ALA A 258 14.18 -4.16 -0.37
CA ALA A 258 15.38 -3.57 -0.97
C ALA A 258 15.82 -4.35 -2.23
N ARG A 259 15.89 -5.67 -2.16
CA ARG A 259 16.27 -6.54 -3.28
C ARG A 259 15.28 -6.58 -4.43
N THR A 260 13.99 -6.44 -4.15
CA THR A 260 12.94 -6.60 -5.16
C THR A 260 12.40 -5.27 -5.71
N ARG A 261 12.51 -4.17 -4.94
CA ARG A 261 11.94 -2.86 -5.29
C ARG A 261 13.00 -1.75 -5.32
N PHE A 262 13.79 -1.57 -4.25
CA PHE A 262 14.61 -0.38 -4.08
C PHE A 262 15.94 -0.42 -4.84
N HIS A 263 16.38 -1.58 -5.30
CA HIS A 263 17.53 -1.66 -6.21
C HIS A 263 17.28 -0.95 -7.56
N TYR A 264 16.02 -0.61 -7.88
CA TYR A 264 15.66 0.21 -9.05
C TYR A 264 15.83 1.71 -8.83
N PHE A 265 16.06 2.20 -7.60
CA PHE A 265 16.43 3.59 -7.40
C PHE A 265 17.74 3.93 -8.12
N THR A 266 17.84 5.14 -8.67
CA THR A 266 19.13 5.67 -9.15
C THR A 266 20.03 6.03 -7.95
N ASP A 267 21.33 6.23 -8.19
CA ASP A 267 22.24 6.65 -7.11
C ASP A 267 21.86 8.01 -6.56
N SER A 268 21.48 8.95 -7.43
CA SER A 268 21.02 10.29 -7.02
C SER A 268 19.71 10.24 -6.19
N GLU A 269 18.79 9.32 -6.49
CA GLU A 269 17.58 9.11 -5.69
C GLU A 269 17.92 8.55 -4.30
N ILE A 270 18.85 7.60 -4.20
CA ILE A 270 19.31 7.07 -2.91
C ILE A 270 20.00 8.18 -2.10
N GLU A 271 20.82 9.00 -2.72
CA GLU A 271 21.49 10.15 -2.08
C GLU A 271 20.47 11.17 -1.55
N ALA A 272 19.50 11.56 -2.37
CA ALA A 272 18.45 12.49 -1.98
C ALA A 272 17.59 11.95 -0.83
N LEU A 273 17.19 10.67 -0.93
CA LEU A 273 16.45 9.99 0.13
C LEU A 273 17.23 9.97 1.45
N HIS A 274 18.52 9.61 1.42
CA HIS A 274 19.36 9.59 2.60
C HIS A 274 19.59 10.98 3.20
N ALA A 275 19.81 12.00 2.35
CA ALA A 275 19.96 13.38 2.79
C ALA A 275 18.70 13.88 3.54
N PHE A 276 17.52 13.61 3.00
CA PHE A 276 16.25 13.93 3.65
C PHE A 276 16.10 13.22 5.00
N LEU A 277 16.33 11.91 5.06
CA LEU A 277 16.16 11.14 6.30
C LEU A 277 17.14 11.58 7.39
N ARG A 278 18.35 11.94 7.05
CA ARG A 278 19.33 12.54 7.97
C ARG A 278 18.87 13.92 8.47
N HIS A 279 18.47 14.79 7.56
CA HIS A 279 17.95 16.12 7.90
C HIS A 279 16.76 16.03 8.85
N ARG A 280 15.83 15.09 8.59
CA ARG A 280 14.69 14.79 9.44
C ARG A 280 15.13 14.34 10.85
N ALA A 281 16.10 13.44 10.95
CA ALA A 281 16.62 12.97 12.25
C ALA A 281 17.25 14.12 13.04
N GLU A 282 18.02 14.98 12.40
CA GLU A 282 18.62 16.17 13.03
C GLU A 282 17.56 17.16 13.53
N ALA A 283 16.50 17.38 12.74
CA ALA A 283 15.38 18.23 13.11
C ALA A 283 14.65 17.70 14.36
N MET A 284 14.38 16.39 14.41
CA MET A 284 13.75 15.73 15.55
C MET A 284 14.64 15.74 16.79
N GLY A 285 15.95 15.53 16.63
CA GLY A 285 16.92 15.60 17.74
C GLY A 285 17.02 17.01 18.36
N ARG A 286 16.85 18.06 17.54
CA ARG A 286 16.79 19.46 18.02
C ARG A 286 15.48 19.81 18.73
N ALA A 287 14.39 19.11 18.42
CA ALA A 287 13.07 19.34 19.01
C ALA A 287 12.86 18.55 20.34
N SER A 288 13.74 17.62 20.65
CA SER A 288 13.70 16.89 21.93
C SER A 288 14.43 17.73 23.02
N PRO A 289 13.75 18.12 24.13
CA PRO A 289 14.34 18.93 25.18
C PRO A 289 15.42 18.17 25.96
#